data_69399f03efe38af92c49fa9af8721bd0
#
_entry.id   69399f03efe38af92c49fa9af8721bd0
#
_cell.length_a   1.000
_cell.length_b   1.000
_cell.length_c   1.000
_cell.angle_alpha   90.00
_cell.angle_beta   90.00
_cell.angle_gamma   90.00
#
_symmetry.space_group_name_H-M   'P 1'
#
loop_
_entity.id
_entity.type
_entity.pdbx_description
1 polymer ?
#
loop_
_entity_poly.entity_id
_entity_poly.type
_entity_poly.pdbx_seq_one_letter_code
_entity_poly.pdbx_strand_id
1 'polypeptide(L)'
;MPSSAGPAPPASDSAWAAIEREVLARIAPDRALLDRLGDVREHLVRRASTEANRHGIPLRRALVAGSAARGTFLHERFDIDLFLLFPPDLSRERLEAEGLRLAEAILEAPEKHYAEHPYLRGRFEGFTVEAVPGYAIEDPSHPLTAVDRTPFHQEFLAAHLAPAQVDQVRLTKQFLRALGVYGSEARTAGFSGYLVELLIVRFGTFRDLLRTAQSWRLPVRLATPGSRPAVPEDVAMILDDPVDPHRNVATALSAESLARFVLAAREFLRAPSVAAFFPSPSSLLSLADAKARVAARGTHVAIARLPRPKLVDDILYPQLRKAERSLRDEAMRLGFVVLGTSSVAGVSDLWVGLETGSSTLPKVRVQAGPPPGIAHSDAFLSKWAESGSAVLQGPYLRPDGHLAVDVVREETRLEPLLAAAIPRLALGKDLREVATAGAWVRPLDAVESTPDFAELLDRLLNKRLPWANGSSSGGRA
;
A
#
# COMPACT_ATOMS: atom_id res chain seq x y z
N MET A 1 4.22 37.67 -21.84
CA MET A 1 4.16 37.61 -20.37
C MET A 1 2.79 37.09 -19.98
N PRO A 2 2.63 35.83 -19.49
CA PRO A 2 1.34 35.39 -18.95
C PRO A 2 1.14 36.06 -17.59
N SER A 3 -0.01 36.72 -17.44
CA SER A 3 -0.49 37.34 -16.22
C SER A 3 -0.45 36.32 -15.07
N SER A 4 0.35 36.58 -14.06
CA SER A 4 0.32 35.85 -12.80
C SER A 4 -0.96 36.24 -12.05
N ALA A 5 -2.05 35.50 -12.27
CA ALA A 5 -3.18 35.55 -11.34
C ALA A 5 -2.64 35.16 -9.96
N GLY A 6 -2.68 36.09 -9.02
CA GLY A 6 -2.29 35.84 -7.63
C GLY A 6 -3.10 34.68 -7.04
N PRO A 7 -2.65 34.07 -5.94
CA PRO A 7 -3.38 32.99 -5.29
C PRO A 7 -4.80 33.47 -4.95
N ALA A 8 -5.79 32.64 -5.32
CA ALA A 8 -7.19 32.91 -4.96
C ALA A 8 -7.29 33.09 -3.43
N PRO A 9 -8.15 34.01 -2.95
CA PRO A 9 -8.34 34.22 -1.52
C PRO A 9 -8.82 32.90 -0.87
N PRO A 10 -8.42 32.61 0.38
CA PRO A 10 -8.86 31.40 1.07
C PRO A 10 -10.39 31.35 1.14
N ALA A 11 -10.95 30.15 0.94
CA ALA A 11 -12.41 29.97 1.02
C ALA A 11 -12.93 30.42 2.39
N SER A 12 -14.08 31.09 2.39
CA SER A 12 -14.73 31.56 3.62
C SER A 12 -15.15 30.37 4.50
N ASP A 13 -15.31 30.62 5.80
CA ASP A 13 -15.80 29.58 6.73
C ASP A 13 -17.19 29.07 6.35
N SER A 14 -18.04 29.90 5.77
CA SER A 14 -19.35 29.50 5.24
C SER A 14 -19.23 28.54 4.04
N ALA A 15 -18.28 28.75 3.14
CA ALA A 15 -18.01 27.85 2.02
C ALA A 15 -17.49 26.49 2.50
N TRP A 16 -16.62 26.49 3.49
CA TRP A 16 -16.15 25.24 4.12
C TRP A 16 -17.30 24.45 4.74
N ALA A 17 -18.14 25.12 5.56
CA ALA A 17 -19.27 24.49 6.20
C ALA A 17 -20.31 23.94 5.19
N ALA A 18 -20.46 24.59 4.04
CA ALA A 18 -21.33 24.10 2.95
C ALA A 18 -20.77 22.81 2.33
N ILE A 19 -19.46 22.77 2.03
CA ILE A 19 -18.79 21.57 1.48
C ILE A 19 -18.89 20.41 2.48
N GLU A 20 -18.52 20.62 3.74
CA GLU A 20 -18.59 19.59 4.78
C GLU A 20 -19.99 19.02 4.92
N ARG A 21 -21.00 19.87 4.96
CA ARG A 21 -22.42 19.46 5.05
C ARG A 21 -22.84 18.62 3.85
N GLU A 22 -22.49 19.04 2.63
CA GLU A 22 -22.83 18.29 1.41
C GLU A 22 -22.12 16.94 1.36
N VAL A 23 -20.87 16.88 1.74
CA VAL A 23 -20.11 15.61 1.81
C VAL A 23 -20.73 14.70 2.86
N LEU A 24 -20.96 15.19 4.08
CA LEU A 24 -21.53 14.40 5.17
C LEU A 24 -22.92 13.87 4.84
N ALA A 25 -23.76 14.64 4.14
CA ALA A 25 -25.07 14.20 3.69
C ALA A 25 -25.00 12.94 2.78
N ARG A 26 -23.84 12.70 2.13
CA ARG A 26 -23.64 11.53 1.24
C ARG A 26 -22.97 10.35 1.95
N ILE A 27 -22.17 10.60 3.00
CA ILE A 27 -21.31 9.57 3.59
C ILE A 27 -21.67 9.19 5.03
N ALA A 28 -22.39 10.04 5.76
CA ALA A 28 -22.77 9.74 7.12
C ALA A 28 -23.94 8.73 7.16
N PRO A 29 -23.94 7.77 8.10
CA PRO A 29 -25.10 6.94 8.35
C PRO A 29 -26.27 7.78 8.87
N ASP A 30 -27.48 7.40 8.51
CA ASP A 30 -28.68 8.00 9.09
C ASP A 30 -28.93 7.52 10.52
N ARG A 31 -29.88 8.16 11.19
CA ARG A 31 -30.20 7.84 12.59
C ARG A 31 -30.75 6.44 12.75
N ALA A 32 -31.57 5.98 11.79
CA ALA A 32 -32.18 4.65 11.82
C ALA A 32 -31.13 3.55 11.75
N LEU A 33 -30.12 3.71 10.88
CA LEU A 33 -28.99 2.77 10.79
C LEU A 33 -28.16 2.76 12.09
N LEU A 34 -27.90 3.92 12.69
CA LEU A 34 -27.15 4.00 13.93
C LEU A 34 -27.88 3.32 15.09
N ASP A 35 -29.18 3.53 15.22
CA ASP A 35 -30.01 2.93 16.27
C ASP A 35 -30.06 1.41 16.06
N ARG A 36 -30.34 0.93 14.84
CA ARG A 36 -30.32 -0.51 14.51
C ARG A 36 -28.96 -1.15 14.77
N LEU A 37 -27.86 -0.48 14.40
CA LEU A 37 -26.50 -0.96 14.67
C LEU A 37 -26.24 -1.08 16.19
N GLY A 38 -26.76 -0.16 16.98
CA GLY A 38 -26.73 -0.21 18.44
C GLY A 38 -27.33 -1.50 18.97
N ASP A 39 -28.58 -1.80 18.58
CA ASP A 39 -29.31 -3.01 18.97
C ASP A 39 -28.58 -4.30 18.54
N VAL A 40 -28.12 -4.33 17.29
CA VAL A 40 -27.40 -5.49 16.72
C VAL A 40 -26.09 -5.75 17.47
N ARG A 41 -25.34 -4.71 17.83
CA ARG A 41 -24.08 -4.84 18.60
C ARG A 41 -24.33 -5.46 19.97
N GLU A 42 -25.35 -5.00 20.68
CA GLU A 42 -25.71 -5.58 21.99
C GLU A 42 -26.15 -7.04 21.85
N HIS A 43 -26.97 -7.34 20.84
CA HIS A 43 -27.43 -8.69 20.60
C HIS A 43 -26.27 -9.62 20.20
N LEU A 44 -25.35 -9.16 19.37
CA LEU A 44 -24.16 -9.90 18.96
C LEU A 44 -23.27 -10.28 20.15
N VAL A 45 -23.02 -9.34 21.06
CA VAL A 45 -22.24 -9.58 22.29
C VAL A 45 -22.96 -10.57 23.23
N ARG A 46 -24.28 -10.43 23.41
CA ARG A 46 -25.07 -11.38 24.20
C ARG A 46 -25.05 -12.77 23.57
N ARG A 47 -25.21 -12.87 22.24
CA ARG A 47 -25.16 -14.14 21.51
C ARG A 47 -23.80 -14.82 21.68
N ALA A 48 -22.69 -14.09 21.56
CA ALA A 48 -21.35 -14.63 21.75
C ALA A 48 -21.19 -15.24 23.15
N SER A 49 -21.64 -14.56 24.20
CA SER A 49 -21.56 -15.03 25.57
C SER A 49 -22.45 -16.27 25.79
N THR A 50 -23.65 -16.28 25.21
CA THR A 50 -24.59 -17.40 25.32
C THR A 50 -24.06 -18.66 24.66
N GLU A 51 -23.54 -18.54 23.42
CA GLU A 51 -22.99 -19.68 22.69
C GLU A 51 -21.68 -20.18 23.31
N ALA A 52 -20.85 -19.29 23.84
CA ALA A 52 -19.67 -19.69 24.60
C ALA A 52 -20.02 -20.58 25.80
N ASN A 53 -21.00 -20.17 26.60
CA ASN A 53 -21.48 -20.94 27.75
C ASN A 53 -22.08 -22.27 27.31
N ARG A 54 -22.93 -22.27 26.28
CA ARG A 54 -23.59 -23.47 25.76
C ARG A 54 -22.59 -24.54 25.29
N HIS A 55 -21.48 -24.11 24.72
CA HIS A 55 -20.46 -24.99 24.14
C HIS A 55 -19.26 -25.24 25.07
N GLY A 56 -19.27 -24.68 26.29
CA GLY A 56 -18.16 -24.79 27.22
C GLY A 56 -16.87 -24.13 26.78
N ILE A 57 -16.98 -23.08 25.94
CA ILE A 57 -15.85 -22.33 25.39
C ILE A 57 -15.37 -21.30 26.41
N PRO A 58 -14.07 -21.23 26.74
CA PRO A 58 -13.55 -20.37 27.82
C PRO A 58 -13.42 -18.89 27.37
N LEU A 59 -14.53 -18.29 26.94
CA LEU A 59 -14.57 -16.89 26.56
C LEU A 59 -14.52 -16.01 27.82
N ARG A 60 -13.59 -15.07 27.89
CA ARG A 60 -13.51 -14.05 28.94
C ARG A 60 -14.42 -12.86 28.67
N ARG A 61 -14.39 -12.35 27.46
CA ARG A 61 -15.16 -11.17 27.04
C ARG A 61 -15.43 -11.20 25.54
N ALA A 62 -16.62 -10.77 25.14
CA ALA A 62 -16.90 -10.38 23.75
C ALA A 62 -17.13 -8.87 23.69
N LEU A 63 -16.61 -8.19 22.69
CA LEU A 63 -16.87 -6.78 22.48
C LEU A 63 -16.89 -6.44 20.97
N VAL A 64 -17.71 -5.47 20.62
CA VAL A 64 -17.63 -4.83 19.31
C VAL A 64 -16.68 -3.65 19.39
N ALA A 65 -15.70 -3.59 18.51
CA ALA A 65 -14.73 -2.51 18.42
C ALA A 65 -14.76 -1.85 17.02
N GLY A 66 -13.71 -1.14 16.66
CA GLY A 66 -13.56 -0.54 15.36
C GLY A 66 -14.51 0.62 15.09
N SER A 67 -14.68 0.94 13.83
CA SER A 67 -15.46 2.10 13.38
C SER A 67 -16.96 1.94 13.63
N ALA A 68 -17.49 0.72 13.59
CA ALA A 68 -18.88 0.43 13.90
C ALA A 68 -19.22 0.72 15.37
N ALA A 69 -18.26 0.49 16.29
CA ALA A 69 -18.45 0.79 17.72
C ALA A 69 -18.49 2.28 18.02
N ARG A 70 -17.69 3.08 17.31
CA ARG A 70 -17.53 4.52 17.51
C ARG A 70 -18.37 5.40 16.59
N GLY A 71 -19.09 4.79 15.64
CA GLY A 71 -19.88 5.50 14.65
C GLY A 71 -19.03 6.26 13.61
N THR A 72 -17.73 6.00 13.50
CA THR A 72 -16.83 6.70 12.57
C THR A 72 -16.74 6.06 11.18
N PHE A 73 -17.60 5.09 10.88
CA PHE A 73 -17.69 4.41 9.60
C PHE A 73 -18.38 5.28 8.53
N LEU A 74 -18.17 4.92 7.26
CA LEU A 74 -18.86 5.51 6.12
C LEU A 74 -20.07 4.62 5.76
N HIS A 75 -21.21 5.28 5.44
CA HIS A 75 -22.51 4.60 5.25
C HIS A 75 -22.47 3.39 4.31
N GLU A 76 -21.77 3.49 3.18
CA GLU A 76 -21.80 2.46 2.13
C GLU A 76 -20.97 1.21 2.42
N ARG A 77 -19.97 1.30 3.30
CA ARG A 77 -19.00 0.21 3.54
C ARG A 77 -18.51 0.20 4.97
N PHE A 78 -19.02 -0.71 5.75
CA PHE A 78 -18.47 -1.02 7.07
C PHE A 78 -18.77 -2.46 7.42
N ASP A 79 -17.90 -3.04 8.23
CA ASP A 79 -18.08 -4.31 8.87
C ASP A 79 -18.16 -4.09 10.38
N ILE A 80 -18.78 -5.02 11.10
CA ILE A 80 -18.79 -5.03 12.56
C ILE A 80 -17.63 -5.91 13.03
N ASP A 81 -16.68 -5.31 13.73
CA ASP A 81 -15.52 -6.02 14.27
C ASP A 81 -15.89 -6.60 15.65
N LEU A 82 -16.20 -7.90 15.72
CA LEU A 82 -16.46 -8.62 16.96
C LEU A 82 -15.18 -9.26 17.47
N PHE A 83 -14.68 -8.81 18.63
CA PHE A 83 -13.53 -9.40 19.29
C PHE A 83 -13.99 -10.43 20.34
N LEU A 84 -13.46 -11.64 20.21
CA LEU A 84 -13.69 -12.76 21.13
C LEU A 84 -12.42 -12.95 21.97
N LEU A 85 -12.44 -12.50 23.22
CA LEU A 85 -11.26 -12.46 24.07
C LEU A 85 -11.20 -13.67 24.98
N PHE A 86 -10.11 -14.40 24.91
CA PHE A 86 -9.84 -15.63 25.64
C PHE A 86 -8.81 -15.44 26.76
N PRO A 87 -8.71 -16.36 27.73
CA PRO A 87 -7.67 -16.33 28.75
C PRO A 87 -6.25 -16.32 28.14
N PRO A 88 -5.30 -15.53 28.67
CA PRO A 88 -3.95 -15.41 28.11
C PRO A 88 -3.08 -16.67 28.29
N ASP A 89 -3.48 -17.60 29.13
CA ASP A 89 -2.86 -18.91 29.35
C ASP A 89 -3.31 -19.98 28.32
N LEU A 90 -4.27 -19.66 27.46
CA LEU A 90 -4.71 -20.57 26.41
C LEU A 90 -3.64 -20.66 25.31
N SER A 91 -3.30 -21.87 24.85
CA SER A 91 -2.36 -22.00 23.73
C SER A 91 -2.91 -21.36 22.44
N ARG A 92 -2.03 -20.94 21.53
CA ARG A 92 -2.43 -20.30 20.28
C ARG A 92 -3.33 -21.20 19.43
N GLU A 93 -3.01 -22.48 19.36
CA GLU A 93 -3.80 -23.48 18.61
C GLU A 93 -5.23 -23.60 19.18
N ARG A 94 -5.34 -23.57 20.52
CA ARG A 94 -6.66 -23.59 21.18
C ARG A 94 -7.40 -22.28 21.01
N LEU A 95 -6.72 -21.12 21.08
CA LEU A 95 -7.31 -19.82 20.79
C LEU A 95 -7.97 -19.83 19.39
N GLU A 96 -7.21 -20.27 18.38
CA GLU A 96 -7.70 -20.33 17.00
C GLU A 96 -8.88 -21.31 16.88
N ALA A 97 -8.77 -22.52 17.42
CA ALA A 97 -9.81 -23.53 17.34
C ALA A 97 -11.10 -23.12 18.05
N GLU A 98 -11.02 -22.65 19.30
CA GLU A 98 -12.19 -22.23 20.07
C GLU A 98 -12.79 -20.93 19.54
N GLY A 99 -11.95 -20.00 19.05
CA GLY A 99 -12.40 -18.76 18.43
C GLY A 99 -13.19 -19.01 17.16
N LEU A 100 -12.68 -19.85 16.24
CA LEU A 100 -13.39 -20.24 15.02
C LEU A 100 -14.70 -20.98 15.34
N ARG A 101 -14.67 -21.97 16.26
CA ARG A 101 -15.84 -22.72 16.69
C ARG A 101 -16.94 -21.80 17.24
N LEU A 102 -16.56 -20.81 18.07
CA LEU A 102 -17.51 -19.84 18.61
C LEU A 102 -18.08 -18.93 17.52
N ALA A 103 -17.22 -18.45 16.62
CA ALA A 103 -17.64 -17.61 15.50
C ALA A 103 -18.60 -18.35 14.54
N GLU A 104 -18.38 -19.64 14.27
CA GLU A 104 -19.28 -20.50 13.50
C GLU A 104 -20.66 -20.65 14.17
N ALA A 105 -20.72 -20.70 15.50
CA ALA A 105 -21.98 -20.79 16.25
C ALA A 105 -22.78 -19.46 16.25
N ILE A 106 -22.12 -18.34 15.97
CA ILE A 106 -22.73 -17.00 15.99
C ILE A 106 -23.14 -16.53 14.60
N LEU A 107 -22.29 -16.76 13.58
CA LEU A 107 -22.42 -16.15 12.26
C LEU A 107 -23.15 -17.04 11.27
N GLU A 108 -23.90 -16.42 10.38
CA GLU A 108 -24.51 -17.05 9.21
C GLU A 108 -23.50 -17.03 8.04
N ALA A 109 -23.42 -18.14 7.27
CA ALA A 109 -22.52 -18.32 6.13
C ALA A 109 -21.08 -17.86 6.41
N PRO A 110 -20.41 -18.40 7.45
CA PRO A 110 -19.07 -17.97 7.82
C PRO A 110 -18.03 -18.42 6.79
N GLU A 111 -17.16 -17.49 6.40
CA GLU A 111 -16.01 -17.72 5.55
C GLU A 111 -14.72 -17.49 6.34
N LYS A 112 -13.72 -18.38 6.18
CA LYS A 112 -12.46 -18.29 6.88
C LYS A 112 -11.51 -17.34 6.16
N HIS A 113 -11.04 -16.35 6.90
CA HIS A 113 -10.04 -15.39 6.46
C HIS A 113 -8.78 -15.49 7.33
N TYR A 114 -7.68 -14.89 6.86
CA TYR A 114 -6.39 -14.90 7.54
C TYR A 114 -5.84 -13.48 7.60
N ALA A 115 -5.47 -13.06 8.80
CA ALA A 115 -4.62 -11.91 9.07
C ALA A 115 -3.35 -12.41 9.78
N GLU A 116 -3.08 -12.00 11.00
CA GLU A 116 -2.02 -12.59 11.84
C GLU A 116 -2.36 -14.02 12.27
N HIS A 117 -3.66 -14.30 12.46
CA HIS A 117 -4.25 -15.62 12.74
C HIS A 117 -5.62 -15.72 12.05
N PRO A 118 -6.20 -16.93 11.94
CA PRO A 118 -7.49 -17.11 11.26
C PRO A 118 -8.62 -16.46 12.03
N TYR A 119 -9.55 -15.85 11.30
CA TYR A 119 -10.81 -15.30 11.80
C TYR A 119 -11.96 -15.66 10.85
N LEU A 120 -13.20 -15.49 11.27
CA LEU A 120 -14.36 -15.71 10.43
C LEU A 120 -15.05 -14.40 10.07
N ARG A 121 -15.40 -14.29 8.82
CA ARG A 121 -16.29 -13.27 8.29
C ARG A 121 -17.61 -13.91 7.90
N GLY A 122 -18.71 -13.36 8.34
CA GLY A 122 -20.03 -13.89 8.05
C GLY A 122 -21.10 -12.82 8.20
N ARG A 123 -22.36 -13.24 8.33
CA ARG A 123 -23.50 -12.32 8.51
C ARG A 123 -24.12 -12.51 9.88
N PHE A 124 -24.65 -11.42 10.42
CA PHE A 124 -25.48 -11.40 11.61
C PHE A 124 -26.54 -10.32 11.50
N GLU A 125 -27.82 -10.69 11.50
CA GLU A 125 -28.96 -9.77 11.35
C GLU A 125 -28.84 -8.80 10.16
N GLY A 126 -28.29 -9.29 9.04
CA GLY A 126 -28.13 -8.51 7.81
C GLY A 126 -26.86 -7.66 7.72
N PHE A 127 -26.05 -7.60 8.79
CA PHE A 127 -24.74 -6.95 8.76
C PHE A 127 -23.62 -7.95 8.49
N THR A 128 -22.56 -7.48 7.87
CA THR A 128 -21.30 -8.24 7.78
C THR A 128 -20.54 -8.09 9.10
N VAL A 129 -20.11 -9.22 9.66
CA VAL A 129 -19.36 -9.28 10.92
C VAL A 129 -18.06 -10.02 10.70
N GLU A 130 -16.98 -9.47 11.23
CA GLU A 130 -15.69 -10.13 11.37
C GLU A 130 -15.49 -10.54 12.83
N ALA A 131 -15.48 -11.83 13.10
CA ALA A 131 -15.28 -12.37 14.43
C ALA A 131 -13.82 -12.78 14.61
N VAL A 132 -13.11 -11.98 15.40
CA VAL A 132 -11.66 -12.06 15.55
C VAL A 132 -11.34 -12.57 16.96
N PRO A 133 -10.71 -13.77 17.13
CA PRO A 133 -10.23 -14.22 18.41
C PRO A 133 -8.99 -13.42 18.85
N GLY A 134 -8.83 -13.21 20.15
CA GLY A 134 -7.69 -12.54 20.76
C GLY A 134 -7.58 -12.87 22.23
N TYR A 135 -6.54 -12.41 22.88
CA TYR A 135 -6.33 -12.64 24.32
C TYR A 135 -6.84 -11.47 25.16
N ALA A 136 -7.42 -11.80 26.31
CA ALA A 136 -7.79 -10.83 27.35
C ALA A 136 -6.55 -10.48 28.18
N ILE A 137 -5.68 -9.62 27.64
CA ILE A 137 -4.46 -9.16 28.31
C ILE A 137 -4.76 -8.01 29.27
N GLU A 138 -3.87 -7.74 30.22
CA GLU A 138 -3.95 -6.62 31.16
C GLU A 138 -3.08 -5.43 30.74
N ASP A 139 -1.96 -5.70 30.03
CA ASP A 139 -0.99 -4.70 29.59
C ASP A 139 -0.86 -4.68 28.07
N PRO A 140 -1.32 -3.62 27.41
CA PRO A 140 -1.24 -3.51 25.94
C PRO A 140 0.17 -3.34 25.39
N SER A 141 1.17 -3.03 26.23
CA SER A 141 2.58 -2.96 25.80
C SER A 141 3.25 -4.33 25.64
N HIS A 142 2.60 -5.39 26.16
CA HIS A 142 3.04 -6.79 26.07
C HIS A 142 1.95 -7.69 25.45
N PRO A 143 1.51 -7.43 24.21
CA PRO A 143 0.47 -8.24 23.57
C PRO A 143 1.02 -9.61 23.17
N LEU A 144 0.16 -10.62 23.20
CA LEU A 144 0.44 -11.97 22.72
C LEU A 144 0.18 -12.06 21.21
N THR A 145 -0.79 -11.25 20.71
CA THR A 145 -1.08 -11.06 19.31
C THR A 145 -1.33 -9.57 19.00
N ALA A 146 -1.21 -9.15 17.75
CA ALA A 146 -1.39 -7.74 17.37
C ALA A 146 -2.80 -7.20 17.69
N VAL A 147 -3.82 -8.09 17.68
CA VAL A 147 -5.23 -7.71 17.91
C VAL A 147 -5.57 -7.48 19.37
N ASP A 148 -4.75 -7.95 20.31
CA ASP A 148 -5.01 -7.86 21.74
C ASP A 148 -5.03 -6.41 22.28
N ARG A 149 -4.44 -5.47 21.53
CA ARG A 149 -4.48 -4.03 21.84
C ARG A 149 -5.84 -3.40 21.54
N THR A 150 -6.68 -4.04 20.73
CA THR A 150 -7.92 -3.43 20.22
C THR A 150 -8.89 -3.00 21.31
N PRO A 151 -9.09 -3.72 22.41
CA PRO A 151 -9.92 -3.25 23.53
C PRO A 151 -9.42 -1.93 24.12
N PHE A 152 -8.11 -1.78 24.29
CA PHE A 152 -7.48 -0.59 24.85
C PHE A 152 -7.58 0.59 23.88
N HIS A 153 -7.41 0.35 22.56
CA HIS A 153 -7.67 1.38 21.53
C HIS A 153 -9.11 1.86 21.58
N GLN A 154 -10.06 0.93 21.77
CA GLN A 154 -11.48 1.26 21.89
C GLN A 154 -11.75 2.14 23.11
N GLU A 155 -11.19 1.80 24.26
CA GLU A 155 -11.34 2.54 25.53
C GLU A 155 -10.67 3.92 25.42
N PHE A 156 -9.46 4.00 24.86
CA PHE A 156 -8.78 5.28 24.63
C PHE A 156 -9.60 6.21 23.74
N LEU A 157 -10.07 5.73 22.58
CA LEU A 157 -10.83 6.56 21.65
C LEU A 157 -12.22 6.92 22.21
N ALA A 158 -12.86 6.05 22.98
CA ALA A 158 -14.12 6.37 23.67
C ALA A 158 -13.96 7.53 24.66
N ALA A 159 -12.78 7.65 25.27
CA ALA A 159 -12.48 8.72 26.23
C ALA A 159 -11.99 10.02 25.56
N HIS A 160 -11.37 9.97 24.38
CA HIS A 160 -10.66 11.12 23.79
C HIS A 160 -11.27 11.63 22.48
N LEU A 161 -12.05 10.83 21.75
CA LEU A 161 -12.73 11.26 20.54
C LEU A 161 -14.07 11.91 20.88
N ALA A 162 -14.12 13.22 20.85
CA ALA A 162 -15.35 13.96 21.13
C ALA A 162 -16.46 13.68 20.10
N PRO A 163 -17.76 13.71 20.46
CA PRO A 163 -18.85 13.48 19.51
C PRO A 163 -18.80 14.36 18.27
N ALA A 164 -18.39 15.64 18.39
CA ALA A 164 -18.24 16.57 17.26
C ALA A 164 -17.09 16.16 16.30
N GLN A 165 -16.18 15.32 16.72
CA GLN A 165 -15.06 14.85 15.90
C GLN A 165 -15.41 13.62 15.04
N VAL A 166 -16.53 12.95 15.32
CA VAL A 166 -16.95 11.75 14.56
C VAL A 166 -17.12 12.09 13.07
N ASP A 167 -17.77 13.19 12.75
CA ASP A 167 -17.95 13.65 11.37
C ASP A 167 -16.63 14.12 10.75
N GLN A 168 -15.71 14.67 11.52
CA GLN A 168 -14.37 15.06 11.06
C GLN A 168 -13.52 13.82 10.68
N VAL A 169 -13.69 12.72 11.40
CA VAL A 169 -13.10 11.43 11.02
C VAL A 169 -13.70 10.92 9.71
N ARG A 170 -15.03 10.98 9.53
CA ARG A 170 -15.70 10.57 8.28
C ARG A 170 -15.20 11.38 7.09
N LEU A 171 -15.14 12.71 7.20
CA LEU A 171 -14.60 13.60 6.16
C LEU A 171 -13.17 13.21 5.79
N THR A 172 -12.31 12.98 6.80
CA THR A 172 -10.92 12.59 6.57
C THR A 172 -10.83 11.24 5.86
N LYS A 173 -11.59 10.23 6.31
CA LYS A 173 -11.64 8.91 5.68
C LYS A 173 -12.08 9.00 4.22
N GLN A 174 -13.13 9.76 3.94
CA GLN A 174 -13.64 9.93 2.57
C GLN A 174 -12.63 10.65 1.67
N PHE A 175 -11.96 11.68 2.17
CA PHE A 175 -10.91 12.38 1.44
C PHE A 175 -9.74 11.45 1.10
N LEU A 176 -9.25 10.67 2.07
CA LEU A 176 -8.19 9.69 1.87
C LEU A 176 -8.61 8.56 0.90
N ARG A 177 -9.89 8.14 0.92
CA ARG A 177 -10.43 7.18 -0.07
C ARG A 177 -10.43 7.75 -1.48
N ALA A 178 -10.84 9.01 -1.63
CA ALA A 178 -10.82 9.71 -2.93
C ALA A 178 -9.39 9.79 -3.51
N LEU A 179 -8.39 9.89 -2.62
CA LEU A 179 -6.97 9.87 -2.99
C LEU A 179 -6.39 8.45 -3.25
N GLY A 180 -7.14 7.39 -2.92
CA GLY A 180 -6.65 6.01 -2.99
C GLY A 180 -5.59 5.66 -1.95
N VAL A 181 -5.59 6.35 -0.79
CA VAL A 181 -4.61 6.16 0.29
C VAL A 181 -5.25 5.83 1.65
N TYR A 182 -6.50 5.44 1.68
CA TYR A 182 -7.20 4.97 2.88
C TYR A 182 -7.14 3.44 2.96
N GLY A 183 -6.55 2.91 4.02
CA GLY A 183 -6.34 1.49 4.29
C GLY A 183 -4.88 1.19 4.61
N SER A 184 -4.64 0.29 5.57
CA SER A 184 -3.30 -0.14 6.00
C SER A 184 -2.88 -1.48 5.41
N GLU A 185 -3.78 -2.13 4.67
CA GLU A 185 -3.50 -3.36 3.95
C GLU A 185 -2.31 -3.18 2.98
N ALA A 186 -1.55 -4.23 2.78
CA ALA A 186 -0.33 -4.17 1.98
C ALA A 186 -0.55 -3.67 0.54
N ARG A 187 -1.75 -3.83 -0.01
CA ARG A 187 -2.13 -3.29 -1.33
C ARG A 187 -2.09 -1.76 -1.35
N THR A 188 -2.68 -1.11 -0.36
CA THR A 188 -2.86 0.35 -0.29
C THR A 188 -1.66 1.02 0.37
N ALA A 189 -1.09 0.43 1.42
CA ALA A 189 -0.02 0.99 2.25
C ALA A 189 -0.31 2.46 2.63
N GLY A 190 -1.55 2.72 3.04
CA GLY A 190 -2.10 4.04 3.33
C GLY A 190 -2.41 4.25 4.80
N PHE A 191 -3.35 5.16 5.06
CA PHE A 191 -3.79 5.53 6.40
C PHE A 191 -4.78 4.51 6.95
N SER A 192 -4.46 3.84 8.05
CA SER A 192 -5.42 2.98 8.77
C SER A 192 -6.54 3.81 9.39
N GLY A 193 -7.70 3.18 9.63
CA GLY A 193 -8.81 3.84 10.32
C GLY A 193 -8.42 4.37 11.70
N TYR A 194 -7.62 3.61 12.44
CA TYR A 194 -7.11 4.00 13.76
C TYR A 194 -6.15 5.20 13.68
N LEU A 195 -5.24 5.22 12.71
CA LEU A 195 -4.37 6.37 12.47
C LEU A 195 -5.18 7.64 12.18
N VAL A 196 -6.23 7.54 11.36
CA VAL A 196 -7.11 8.70 11.05
C VAL A 196 -7.81 9.21 12.31
N GLU A 197 -8.34 8.33 13.15
CA GLU A 197 -8.98 8.70 14.40
C GLU A 197 -8.03 9.41 15.36
N LEU A 198 -6.79 8.90 15.52
CA LEU A 198 -5.76 9.56 16.33
C LEU A 198 -5.34 10.93 15.77
N LEU A 199 -5.24 11.07 14.44
CA LEU A 199 -4.95 12.36 13.82
C LEU A 199 -6.06 13.38 14.11
N ILE A 200 -7.32 12.96 14.08
CA ILE A 200 -8.45 13.87 14.42
C ILE A 200 -8.51 14.17 15.92
N VAL A 201 -8.25 13.21 16.79
CA VAL A 201 -8.09 13.48 18.24
C VAL A 201 -7.01 14.54 18.47
N ARG A 202 -5.87 14.44 17.76
CA ARG A 202 -4.74 15.34 17.92
C ARG A 202 -4.96 16.74 17.34
N PHE A 203 -5.55 16.86 16.14
CA PHE A 203 -5.68 18.12 15.40
C PHE A 203 -7.05 18.76 15.51
N GLY A 204 -8.04 18.07 16.06
CA GLY A 204 -9.39 18.56 16.30
C GLY A 204 -10.32 18.40 15.10
N THR A 205 -10.02 19.01 13.95
CA THR A 205 -10.86 19.00 12.75
C THR A 205 -10.13 18.52 11.51
N PHE A 206 -10.87 18.08 10.50
CA PHE A 206 -10.34 17.79 9.16
C PHE A 206 -9.57 18.99 8.59
N ARG A 207 -10.13 20.19 8.72
CA ARG A 207 -9.52 21.43 8.23
C ARG A 207 -8.19 21.73 8.92
N ASP A 208 -8.10 21.57 10.23
CA ASP A 208 -6.86 21.83 10.98
C ASP A 208 -5.81 20.77 10.72
N LEU A 209 -6.24 19.51 10.52
CA LEU A 209 -5.36 18.46 10.03
C LEU A 209 -4.74 18.83 8.67
N LEU A 210 -5.55 19.29 7.70
CA LEU A 210 -5.05 19.71 6.38
C LEU A 210 -4.13 20.93 6.48
N ARG A 211 -4.48 21.94 7.30
CA ARG A 211 -3.65 23.12 7.54
C ARG A 211 -2.27 22.76 8.08
N THR A 212 -2.19 21.77 8.94
CA THR A 212 -0.93 21.31 9.47
C THR A 212 -0.19 20.44 8.46
N ALA A 213 -0.91 19.50 7.82
CA ALA A 213 -0.34 18.53 6.89
C ALA A 213 0.28 19.18 5.64
N GLN A 214 -0.24 20.30 5.15
CA GLN A 214 0.32 21.00 3.97
C GLN A 214 1.80 21.36 4.09
N SER A 215 2.35 21.42 5.30
CA SER A 215 3.74 21.76 5.58
C SER A 215 4.60 20.55 6.00
N TRP A 216 4.02 19.35 6.08
CA TRP A 216 4.75 18.17 6.50
C TRP A 216 5.88 17.82 5.54
N ARG A 217 7.01 17.40 6.12
CA ARG A 217 8.19 16.88 5.40
C ARG A 217 8.47 15.47 5.90
N LEU A 218 8.77 14.57 4.99
CA LEU A 218 9.06 13.17 5.31
C LEU A 218 10.48 13.05 5.91
N PRO A 219 10.66 12.18 6.92
CA PRO A 219 9.63 11.53 7.72
C PRO A 219 8.93 12.52 8.66
N VAL A 220 7.60 12.42 8.74
CA VAL A 220 6.79 13.25 9.66
C VAL A 220 6.89 12.70 11.08
N ARG A 221 7.26 13.53 12.04
CA ARG A 221 7.40 13.14 13.46
C ARG A 221 6.30 13.79 14.29
N LEU A 222 5.36 12.97 14.75
CA LEU A 222 4.25 13.36 15.61
C LEU A 222 4.29 12.65 16.98
N ALA A 223 5.38 11.93 17.26
CA ALA A 223 5.55 11.20 18.50
C ALA A 223 5.56 12.14 19.73
N THR A 224 5.00 11.67 20.84
CA THR A 224 5.01 12.38 22.11
C THR A 224 6.44 12.50 22.65
N PRO A 225 6.85 13.65 23.24
CA PRO A 225 8.16 13.77 23.84
C PRO A 225 8.42 12.67 24.89
N GLY A 226 9.51 11.94 24.70
CA GLY A 226 9.89 10.82 25.59
C GLY A 226 9.39 9.45 25.15
N SER A 227 8.44 9.32 24.21
CA SER A 227 8.09 8.05 23.62
C SER A 227 9.19 7.51 22.71
N ARG A 228 9.28 6.18 22.56
CA ARG A 228 10.29 5.50 21.73
C ARG A 228 9.64 4.45 20.83
N PRO A 229 8.76 4.87 19.92
CA PRO A 229 8.14 3.93 18.99
C PRO A 229 9.19 3.30 18.07
N ALA A 230 8.95 2.07 17.63
CA ALA A 230 9.79 1.40 16.63
C ALA A 230 9.82 2.21 15.33
N VAL A 231 11.01 2.49 14.82
CA VAL A 231 11.22 3.30 13.62
C VAL A 231 11.97 2.47 12.58
N PRO A 232 11.28 1.88 11.58
CA PRO A 232 11.90 1.25 10.43
C PRO A 232 12.73 2.25 9.60
N GLU A 233 13.69 1.76 8.79
CA GLU A 233 14.54 2.61 7.95
C GLU A 233 13.74 3.50 6.98
N ASP A 234 12.68 2.96 6.38
CA ASP A 234 11.85 3.64 5.37
C ASP A 234 10.56 4.24 5.96
N VAL A 235 10.57 4.69 7.21
CA VAL A 235 9.37 5.21 7.87
C VAL A 235 8.92 6.54 7.27
N ALA A 236 7.66 6.62 6.86
CA ALA A 236 7.07 7.87 6.35
C ALA A 236 6.58 8.79 7.47
N MET A 237 5.99 8.22 8.53
CA MET A 237 5.45 8.94 9.68
C MET A 237 5.73 8.17 10.98
N ILE A 238 6.03 8.91 12.03
CA ILE A 238 6.19 8.38 13.38
C ILE A 238 5.10 9.00 14.25
N LEU A 239 4.18 8.16 14.70
CA LEU A 239 3.13 8.49 15.67
C LEU A 239 3.06 7.34 16.68
N ASP A 240 3.39 7.62 17.93
CA ASP A 240 3.29 6.65 19.00
C ASP A 240 1.84 6.25 19.27
N ASP A 241 1.65 4.97 19.57
CA ASP A 241 0.35 4.46 20.01
C ASP A 241 0.12 4.92 21.47
N PRO A 242 -0.99 5.58 21.78
CA PRO A 242 -1.25 6.06 23.13
C PRO A 242 -1.41 4.93 24.17
N VAL A 243 -1.66 3.70 23.73
CA VAL A 243 -1.78 2.54 24.64
C VAL A 243 -0.53 1.66 24.65
N ASP A 244 0.36 1.81 23.65
CA ASP A 244 1.65 1.11 23.57
C ASP A 244 2.74 2.05 23.04
N PRO A 245 3.50 2.71 23.93
CA PRO A 245 4.48 3.73 23.54
C PRO A 245 5.66 3.19 22.69
N HIS A 246 5.79 1.87 22.55
CA HIS A 246 6.82 1.24 21.71
C HIS A 246 6.32 1.00 20.27
N ARG A 247 5.01 1.14 20.02
CA ARG A 247 4.41 0.93 18.72
C ARG A 247 4.30 2.22 17.92
N ASN A 248 4.72 2.18 16.66
CA ASN A 248 4.39 3.22 15.69
C ASN A 248 3.07 2.87 14.97
N VAL A 249 2.03 3.66 15.15
CA VAL A 249 0.71 3.44 14.51
C VAL A 249 0.78 3.58 12.98
N ALA A 250 1.72 4.37 12.47
CA ALA A 250 1.86 4.67 11.06
C ALA A 250 2.82 3.73 10.31
N THR A 251 3.19 2.57 10.87
CA THR A 251 4.18 1.65 10.27
C THR A 251 3.81 1.17 8.86
N ALA A 252 2.51 0.99 8.59
CA ALA A 252 2.03 0.55 7.27
C ALA A 252 1.98 1.69 6.22
N LEU A 253 2.10 2.95 6.65
CA LEU A 253 1.96 4.11 5.77
C LEU A 253 3.20 4.30 4.90
N SER A 254 3.04 4.23 3.58
CA SER A 254 4.12 4.47 2.63
C SER A 254 4.44 5.97 2.46
N ALA A 255 5.68 6.26 2.06
CA ALA A 255 6.10 7.62 1.73
C ALA A 255 5.27 8.23 0.59
N GLU A 256 4.90 7.41 -0.40
CA GLU A 256 4.05 7.84 -1.53
C GLU A 256 2.66 8.24 -1.06
N SER A 257 1.99 7.41 -0.23
CA SER A 257 0.65 7.70 0.30
C SER A 257 0.64 8.96 1.16
N LEU A 258 1.66 9.15 2.00
CA LEU A 258 1.80 10.37 2.79
C LEU A 258 2.08 11.60 1.93
N ALA A 259 2.99 11.52 0.96
CA ALA A 259 3.29 12.63 0.06
C ALA A 259 2.06 13.03 -0.77
N ARG A 260 1.28 12.05 -1.25
CA ARG A 260 0.01 12.27 -1.96
C ARG A 260 -0.99 13.03 -1.10
N PHE A 261 -1.14 12.64 0.17
CA PHE A 261 -1.99 13.36 1.13
C PHE A 261 -1.51 14.79 1.37
N VAL A 262 -0.21 15.02 1.57
CA VAL A 262 0.37 16.37 1.78
C VAL A 262 0.09 17.29 0.58
N LEU A 263 0.30 16.79 -0.64
CA LEU A 263 0.02 17.56 -1.86
C LEU A 263 -1.47 17.83 -2.03
N ALA A 264 -2.32 16.84 -1.76
CA ALA A 264 -3.78 17.00 -1.82
C ALA A 264 -4.29 18.01 -0.78
N ALA A 265 -3.71 18.01 0.43
CA ALA A 265 -4.05 18.99 1.46
C ALA A 265 -3.76 20.44 0.99
N ARG A 266 -2.59 20.68 0.36
CA ARG A 266 -2.24 21.97 -0.22
C ARG A 266 -3.23 22.39 -1.30
N GLU A 267 -3.55 21.50 -2.22
CA GLU A 267 -4.45 21.78 -3.34
C GLU A 267 -5.88 22.05 -2.83
N PHE A 268 -6.35 21.20 -1.92
CA PHE A 268 -7.69 21.37 -1.36
C PHE A 268 -7.84 22.67 -0.54
N LEU A 269 -6.83 23.06 0.24
CA LEU A 269 -6.85 24.33 0.97
C LEU A 269 -6.89 25.54 0.03
N ARG A 270 -6.30 25.42 -1.17
CA ARG A 270 -6.32 26.47 -2.19
C ARG A 270 -7.66 26.55 -2.91
N ALA A 271 -8.27 25.42 -3.25
CA ALA A 271 -9.50 25.31 -4.01
C ALA A 271 -10.42 24.21 -3.44
N PRO A 272 -11.06 24.44 -2.27
CA PRO A 272 -11.95 23.46 -1.66
C PRO A 272 -13.14 23.15 -2.56
N SER A 273 -13.47 21.88 -2.72
CA SER A 273 -14.62 21.44 -3.51
C SER A 273 -15.14 20.07 -3.07
N VAL A 274 -16.43 19.83 -3.26
CA VAL A 274 -17.06 18.53 -3.04
C VAL A 274 -16.47 17.47 -3.97
N ALA A 275 -16.06 17.84 -5.19
CA ALA A 275 -15.45 16.93 -6.17
C ALA A 275 -14.15 16.29 -5.67
N ALA A 276 -13.43 16.93 -4.76
CA ALA A 276 -12.21 16.36 -4.17
C ALA A 276 -12.51 15.12 -3.31
N PHE A 277 -13.73 14.96 -2.82
CA PHE A 277 -14.17 13.78 -2.06
C PHE A 277 -14.79 12.70 -2.95
N PHE A 278 -15.22 13.06 -4.17
CA PHE A 278 -15.89 12.17 -5.12
C PHE A 278 -15.31 12.36 -6.53
N PRO A 279 -14.04 11.96 -6.74
CA PRO A 279 -13.42 12.12 -8.05
C PRO A 279 -14.17 11.28 -9.09
N SER A 280 -14.38 11.84 -10.27
CA SER A 280 -14.94 11.08 -11.39
C SER A 280 -13.98 9.94 -11.76
N PRO A 281 -14.50 8.75 -12.08
CA PRO A 281 -13.65 7.67 -12.58
C PRO A 281 -12.87 8.14 -13.81
N SER A 282 -11.55 8.03 -13.79
CA SER A 282 -10.74 8.23 -14.98
C SER A 282 -10.80 6.99 -15.85
N SER A 283 -10.89 7.17 -17.17
CA SER A 283 -10.68 6.07 -18.11
C SER A 283 -9.24 5.61 -18.03
N LEU A 284 -9.04 4.29 -17.90
CA LEU A 284 -7.70 3.70 -17.97
C LEU A 284 -7.09 3.96 -19.36
N LEU A 285 -5.78 4.06 -19.40
CA LEU A 285 -5.03 4.22 -20.63
C LEU A 285 -5.23 2.99 -21.54
N SER A 286 -5.70 3.21 -22.77
CA SER A 286 -5.82 2.11 -23.74
C SER A 286 -4.44 1.60 -24.17
N LEU A 287 -4.36 0.35 -24.63
CA LEU A 287 -3.11 -0.19 -25.18
C LEU A 287 -2.61 0.63 -26.38
N ALA A 288 -3.53 1.13 -27.23
CA ALA A 288 -3.19 1.97 -28.38
C ALA A 288 -2.58 3.31 -27.93
N ASP A 289 -3.21 3.98 -26.94
CA ASP A 289 -2.69 5.24 -26.41
C ASP A 289 -1.37 5.03 -25.66
N ALA A 290 -1.21 3.90 -24.96
CA ALA A 290 0.04 3.54 -24.31
C ALA A 290 1.18 3.39 -25.34
N LYS A 291 0.95 2.66 -26.44
CA LYS A 291 1.91 2.52 -27.55
C LYS A 291 2.27 3.85 -28.18
N ALA A 292 1.25 4.68 -28.48
CA ALA A 292 1.46 6.02 -29.03
C ALA A 292 2.30 6.89 -28.09
N ARG A 293 2.03 6.82 -26.78
CA ARG A 293 2.78 7.56 -25.77
C ARG A 293 4.23 7.11 -25.65
N VAL A 294 4.49 5.80 -25.66
CA VAL A 294 5.84 5.21 -25.64
C VAL A 294 6.62 5.67 -26.88
N ALA A 295 5.98 5.60 -28.06
CA ALA A 295 6.58 6.07 -29.31
C ALA A 295 6.91 7.58 -29.28
N ALA A 296 5.97 8.41 -28.82
CA ALA A 296 6.17 9.86 -28.70
C ALA A 296 7.28 10.24 -27.71
N ARG A 297 7.48 9.42 -26.67
CA ARG A 297 8.55 9.61 -25.68
C ARG A 297 9.90 9.07 -26.13
N GLY A 298 9.94 8.28 -27.21
CA GLY A 298 11.14 7.59 -27.68
C GLY A 298 11.67 6.58 -26.66
N THR A 299 10.77 5.98 -25.85
CA THR A 299 11.11 5.02 -24.78
C THR A 299 10.72 3.61 -25.20
N HIS A 300 11.07 2.65 -24.34
CA HIS A 300 10.70 1.25 -24.51
C HIS A 300 10.02 0.73 -23.24
N VAL A 301 9.04 -0.16 -23.40
CA VAL A 301 8.35 -0.80 -22.26
C VAL A 301 8.46 -2.30 -22.37
N ALA A 302 9.09 -2.91 -21.38
CA ALA A 302 9.12 -4.34 -21.17
C ALA A 302 8.10 -4.75 -20.10
N ILE A 303 7.40 -5.85 -20.32
CA ILE A 303 6.38 -6.41 -19.44
C ILE A 303 6.84 -7.79 -18.97
N ALA A 304 6.97 -7.94 -17.68
CA ALA A 304 7.13 -9.25 -17.03
C ALA A 304 5.78 -9.71 -16.49
N ARG A 305 5.42 -10.96 -16.80
CA ARG A 305 4.25 -11.63 -16.28
C ARG A 305 4.69 -12.81 -15.42
N LEU A 306 4.13 -12.94 -14.22
CA LEU A 306 4.29 -14.10 -13.35
C LEU A 306 2.91 -14.69 -13.07
N PRO A 307 2.76 -16.02 -13.00
CA PRO A 307 1.52 -16.63 -12.53
C PRO A 307 1.19 -16.16 -11.11
N ARG A 308 -0.09 -15.88 -10.83
CA ARG A 308 -0.51 -15.45 -9.49
C ARG A 308 -0.64 -16.69 -8.57
N PRO A 309 0.12 -16.77 -7.48
CA PRO A 309 -0.07 -17.80 -6.47
C PRO A 309 -1.35 -17.55 -5.65
N LYS A 310 -1.89 -18.59 -5.05
CA LYS A 310 -3.03 -18.49 -4.11
C LYS A 310 -2.54 -18.00 -2.75
N LEU A 311 -2.33 -16.70 -2.64
CA LEU A 311 -1.89 -16.04 -1.42
C LEU A 311 -2.85 -14.92 -1.05
N VAL A 312 -2.96 -14.62 0.24
CA VAL A 312 -3.64 -13.42 0.75
C VAL A 312 -2.86 -12.17 0.36
N ASP A 313 -3.55 -11.08 0.16
CA ASP A 313 -2.96 -9.83 -0.34
C ASP A 313 -1.80 -9.32 0.53
N ASP A 314 -1.88 -9.47 1.84
CA ASP A 314 -0.82 -9.02 2.76
C ASP A 314 0.50 -9.78 2.64
N ILE A 315 0.48 -10.99 2.08
CA ILE A 315 1.68 -11.76 1.73
C ILE A 315 2.09 -11.50 0.27
N LEU A 316 1.11 -11.35 -0.62
CA LEU A 316 1.33 -11.19 -2.06
C LEU A 316 1.97 -9.84 -2.41
N TYR A 317 1.40 -8.73 -1.95
CA TYR A 317 1.83 -7.39 -2.35
C TYR A 317 3.25 -7.01 -1.91
N PRO A 318 3.74 -7.37 -0.70
CA PRO A 318 5.15 -7.19 -0.34
C PRO A 318 6.11 -7.92 -1.28
N GLN A 319 5.75 -9.17 -1.68
CA GLN A 319 6.57 -9.94 -2.62
C GLN A 319 6.50 -9.36 -4.03
N LEU A 320 5.34 -8.90 -4.49
CA LEU A 320 5.18 -8.25 -5.80
C LEU A 320 6.03 -6.96 -5.89
N ARG A 321 6.00 -6.13 -4.84
CA ARG A 321 6.88 -4.94 -4.77
C ARG A 321 8.37 -5.31 -4.73
N LYS A 322 8.72 -6.42 -4.07
CA LYS A 322 10.09 -6.93 -4.08
C LYS A 322 10.49 -7.41 -5.47
N ALA A 323 9.61 -8.09 -6.18
CA ALA A 323 9.84 -8.54 -7.56
C ALA A 323 10.02 -7.34 -8.51
N GLU A 324 9.17 -6.31 -8.40
CA GLU A 324 9.29 -5.06 -9.17
C GLU A 324 10.65 -4.40 -8.95
N ARG A 325 11.06 -4.21 -7.69
CA ARG A 325 12.38 -3.65 -7.36
C ARG A 325 13.52 -4.49 -7.91
N SER A 326 13.45 -5.82 -7.77
CA SER A 326 14.50 -6.72 -8.25
C SER A 326 14.66 -6.70 -9.77
N LEU A 327 13.55 -6.61 -10.51
CA LEU A 327 13.58 -6.47 -11.98
C LEU A 327 14.15 -5.10 -12.40
N ARG A 328 13.76 -4.04 -11.72
CA ARG A 328 14.31 -2.69 -11.94
C ARG A 328 15.82 -2.66 -11.70
N ASP A 329 16.25 -3.15 -10.55
CA ASP A 329 17.65 -3.10 -10.13
C ASP A 329 18.52 -3.96 -11.07
N GLU A 330 18.00 -5.09 -11.53
CA GLU A 330 18.68 -5.92 -12.53
C GLU A 330 18.80 -5.22 -13.89
N ALA A 331 17.73 -4.55 -14.38
CA ALA A 331 17.80 -3.78 -15.60
C ALA A 331 18.86 -2.67 -15.51
N MET A 332 18.90 -1.96 -14.38
CA MET A 332 19.92 -0.93 -14.10
C MET A 332 21.34 -1.53 -14.03
N ARG A 333 21.49 -2.67 -13.37
CA ARG A 333 22.77 -3.41 -13.27
C ARG A 333 23.30 -3.84 -14.64
N LEU A 334 22.40 -4.22 -15.54
CA LEU A 334 22.74 -4.57 -16.94
C LEU A 334 23.18 -3.35 -17.76
N GLY A 335 22.82 -2.14 -17.33
CA GLY A 335 23.18 -0.87 -17.99
C GLY A 335 22.02 -0.16 -18.68
N PHE A 336 20.78 -0.59 -18.48
CA PHE A 336 19.61 0.13 -19.00
C PHE A 336 19.26 1.32 -18.11
N VAL A 337 18.83 2.42 -18.72
CA VAL A 337 18.26 3.57 -18.02
C VAL A 337 16.78 3.27 -17.75
N VAL A 338 16.43 3.02 -16.50
CA VAL A 338 15.03 2.79 -16.09
C VAL A 338 14.37 4.11 -15.74
N LEU A 339 13.30 4.47 -16.47
CA LEU A 339 12.54 5.72 -16.30
C LEU A 339 11.37 5.55 -15.34
N GLY A 340 10.86 4.33 -15.18
CA GLY A 340 9.79 4.01 -14.26
C GLY A 340 9.46 2.54 -14.23
N THR A 341 8.85 2.12 -13.12
CA THR A 341 8.30 0.79 -12.94
C THR A 341 6.90 0.87 -12.32
N SER A 342 6.11 -0.15 -12.50
CA SER A 342 4.84 -0.36 -11.83
C SER A 342 4.51 -1.84 -11.79
N SER A 343 3.69 -2.24 -10.81
CA SER A 343 3.19 -3.60 -10.74
C SER A 343 1.70 -3.65 -10.39
N VAL A 344 1.03 -4.70 -10.88
CA VAL A 344 -0.40 -4.96 -10.64
C VAL A 344 -0.59 -6.45 -10.38
N ALA A 345 -1.40 -6.76 -9.37
CA ALA A 345 -1.88 -8.11 -9.13
C ALA A 345 -3.26 -8.26 -9.80
N GLY A 346 -3.29 -8.92 -10.94
CA GLY A 346 -4.53 -9.27 -11.64
C GLY A 346 -5.18 -10.53 -11.08
N VAL A 347 -6.24 -10.99 -11.73
CA VAL A 347 -7.00 -12.17 -11.28
C VAL A 347 -6.16 -13.44 -11.34
N SER A 348 -5.51 -13.70 -12.47
CA SER A 348 -4.72 -14.93 -12.72
C SER A 348 -3.22 -14.68 -12.76
N ASP A 349 -2.81 -13.44 -12.94
CA ASP A 349 -1.44 -13.05 -13.23
C ASP A 349 -0.99 -11.84 -12.42
N LEU A 350 0.32 -11.80 -12.19
CA LEU A 350 1.00 -10.63 -11.67
C LEU A 350 1.76 -9.97 -12.82
N TRP A 351 1.64 -8.67 -12.90
CA TRP A 351 2.22 -7.88 -13.97
C TRP A 351 3.25 -6.91 -13.42
N VAL A 352 4.42 -6.84 -14.03
CA VAL A 352 5.45 -5.83 -13.74
C VAL A 352 5.85 -5.16 -15.05
N GLY A 353 5.68 -3.86 -15.13
CA GLY A 353 6.08 -3.04 -16.27
C GLY A 353 7.34 -2.23 -15.96
N LEU A 354 8.25 -2.17 -16.90
CA LEU A 354 9.45 -1.34 -16.84
C LEU A 354 9.50 -0.43 -18.07
N GLU A 355 9.55 0.88 -17.87
CA GLU A 355 9.83 1.86 -18.92
C GLU A 355 11.33 2.16 -18.91
N THR A 356 12.00 1.97 -20.06
CA THR A 356 13.44 2.19 -20.23
C THR A 356 13.73 3.16 -21.37
N GLY A 357 14.92 3.78 -21.34
CA GLY A 357 15.35 4.70 -22.38
C GLY A 357 15.66 4.03 -23.74
N SER A 358 15.88 2.70 -23.74
CA SER A 358 16.11 1.92 -24.95
C SER A 358 15.71 0.46 -24.75
N SER A 359 15.43 -0.26 -25.84
CA SER A 359 15.18 -1.71 -25.85
C SER A 359 16.47 -2.53 -25.89
N THR A 360 17.59 -1.91 -26.28
CA THR A 360 18.86 -2.59 -26.53
C THR A 360 20.03 -1.82 -25.93
N LEU A 361 21.07 -2.55 -25.59
CA LEU A 361 22.38 -2.04 -25.19
C LEU A 361 23.36 -2.10 -26.35
N PRO A 362 24.46 -1.31 -26.32
CA PRO A 362 25.55 -1.46 -27.26
C PRO A 362 26.12 -2.90 -27.24
N LYS A 363 26.57 -3.39 -28.39
CA LYS A 363 27.21 -4.71 -28.51
C LYS A 363 28.52 -4.82 -27.72
N VAL A 364 29.10 -3.70 -27.34
CA VAL A 364 30.31 -3.63 -26.50
C VAL A 364 29.94 -3.50 -25.02
N ARG A 365 30.68 -4.19 -24.18
CA ARG A 365 30.69 -4.04 -22.72
C ARG A 365 32.09 -3.85 -22.21
N VAL A 366 32.32 -2.79 -21.44
CA VAL A 366 33.57 -2.60 -20.72
C VAL A 366 33.58 -3.56 -19.52
N GLN A 367 34.49 -4.49 -19.52
CA GLN A 367 34.77 -5.37 -18.38
C GLN A 367 35.88 -4.73 -17.55
N ALA A 368 35.53 -4.19 -16.40
CA ALA A 368 36.49 -3.65 -15.47
C ALA A 368 37.38 -4.76 -14.89
N GLY A 369 38.66 -4.48 -14.77
CA GLY A 369 39.66 -5.32 -14.16
C GLY A 369 40.28 -4.68 -12.91
N PRO A 370 41.23 -5.37 -12.26
CA PRO A 370 41.91 -4.89 -11.07
C PRO A 370 42.94 -3.81 -11.41
N PRO A 371 43.44 -3.05 -10.42
CA PRO A 371 44.62 -2.21 -10.60
C PRO A 371 45.85 -3.09 -10.82
N PRO A 372 46.87 -2.61 -11.57
CA PRO A 372 48.14 -3.31 -11.73
C PRO A 372 48.84 -3.51 -10.38
N GLY A 373 49.68 -4.54 -10.33
CA GLY A 373 50.54 -4.80 -9.15
C GLY A 373 49.95 -5.70 -8.05
N ILE A 374 48.77 -6.28 -8.30
CA ILE A 374 48.19 -7.32 -7.45
C ILE A 374 48.08 -8.65 -8.23
N ALA A 375 48.11 -9.77 -7.55
CA ALA A 375 48.09 -11.10 -8.19
C ALA A 375 46.96 -11.34 -9.18
N HIS A 376 45.81 -10.67 -8.98
CA HIS A 376 44.68 -10.77 -9.88
C HIS A 376 44.87 -10.03 -11.22
N SER A 377 45.84 -9.11 -11.32
CA SER A 377 46.12 -8.40 -12.58
C SER A 377 46.71 -9.28 -13.63
N ASP A 378 47.63 -10.16 -13.26
CA ASP A 378 48.26 -11.11 -14.20
C ASP A 378 47.24 -12.16 -14.70
N ALA A 379 46.36 -12.63 -13.79
CA ALA A 379 45.28 -13.54 -14.15
C ALA A 379 44.27 -12.86 -15.12
N PHE A 380 43.97 -11.57 -14.91
CA PHE A 380 43.11 -10.79 -15.79
C PHE A 380 43.73 -10.63 -17.18
N LEU A 381 45.00 -10.23 -17.23
CA LEU A 381 45.71 -10.05 -18.49
C LEU A 381 45.80 -11.37 -19.29
N SER A 382 46.21 -12.48 -18.64
CA SER A 382 46.29 -13.79 -19.27
C SER A 382 44.93 -14.25 -19.82
N LYS A 383 43.90 -14.18 -19.02
CA LYS A 383 42.54 -14.55 -19.41
C LYS A 383 42.07 -13.82 -20.67
N TRP A 384 42.29 -12.53 -20.73
CA TRP A 384 41.75 -11.71 -21.83
C TRP A 384 42.69 -11.63 -23.04
N ALA A 385 43.96 -11.90 -22.90
CA ALA A 385 44.87 -12.09 -24.02
C ALA A 385 44.54 -13.34 -24.84
N GLU A 386 44.01 -14.41 -24.19
CA GLU A 386 43.66 -15.68 -24.83
C GLU A 386 42.22 -15.75 -25.32
N SER A 387 41.36 -14.76 -25.00
CA SER A 387 39.89 -14.82 -25.24
C SER A 387 39.46 -14.56 -26.69
N GLY A 388 40.36 -14.38 -27.63
CA GLY A 388 40.11 -14.38 -29.09
C GLY A 388 38.97 -13.38 -29.50
N SER A 389 38.00 -13.88 -30.24
CA SER A 389 36.91 -13.08 -30.85
C SER A 389 35.94 -12.48 -29.83
N ALA A 390 36.02 -12.85 -28.56
CA ALA A 390 35.20 -12.20 -27.52
C ALA A 390 35.71 -10.82 -27.13
N VAL A 391 36.96 -10.49 -27.42
CA VAL A 391 37.62 -9.22 -27.12
C VAL A 391 37.51 -8.30 -28.31
N LEU A 392 36.92 -7.11 -28.13
CA LEU A 392 36.85 -6.06 -29.13
C LEU A 392 38.05 -5.09 -29.05
N GLN A 393 38.46 -4.79 -27.80
CA GLN A 393 39.58 -3.90 -27.54
C GLN A 393 40.22 -4.18 -26.19
N GLY A 394 41.53 -4.13 -26.07
CA GLY A 394 42.27 -4.30 -24.83
C GLY A 394 42.92 -5.68 -24.67
N PRO A 395 43.43 -5.97 -23.47
CA PRO A 395 43.35 -5.18 -22.21
C PRO A 395 44.07 -3.83 -22.29
N TYR A 396 43.48 -2.81 -21.61
CA TYR A 396 44.00 -1.46 -21.54
C TYR A 396 43.89 -0.88 -20.12
N LEU A 397 44.54 0.28 -19.88
CA LEU A 397 44.42 1.03 -18.61
C LEU A 397 43.40 2.14 -18.76
N ARG A 398 42.51 2.24 -17.81
CA ARG A 398 41.58 3.34 -17.63
C ARG A 398 42.25 4.53 -16.95
N PRO A 399 41.66 5.76 -17.05
CA PRO A 399 42.22 6.94 -16.36
C PRO A 399 42.28 6.79 -14.83
N ASP A 400 41.44 5.92 -14.24
CA ASP A 400 41.46 5.62 -12.79
C ASP A 400 42.54 4.61 -12.39
N GLY A 401 43.41 4.20 -13.33
CA GLY A 401 44.51 3.28 -13.10
C GLY A 401 44.11 1.78 -13.10
N HIS A 402 42.87 1.44 -13.35
CA HIS A 402 42.42 0.05 -13.40
C HIS A 402 42.55 -0.52 -14.81
N LEU A 403 42.79 -1.82 -14.89
CA LEU A 403 42.73 -2.58 -16.13
C LEU A 403 41.27 -2.62 -16.63
N ALA A 404 41.10 -2.69 -17.94
CA ALA A 404 39.80 -2.95 -18.56
C ALA A 404 39.98 -3.68 -19.89
N VAL A 405 38.90 -4.28 -20.36
CA VAL A 405 38.80 -4.88 -21.69
C VAL A 405 37.40 -4.67 -22.22
N ASP A 406 37.29 -4.33 -23.51
CA ASP A 406 36.00 -4.25 -24.19
C ASP A 406 35.65 -5.59 -24.81
N VAL A 407 34.53 -6.15 -24.37
CA VAL A 407 34.07 -7.48 -24.79
C VAL A 407 32.73 -7.41 -25.51
N VAL A 408 32.49 -8.38 -26.38
CA VAL A 408 31.20 -8.54 -27.08
C VAL A 408 30.12 -8.91 -26.08
N ARG A 409 28.94 -8.26 -26.19
CA ARG A 409 27.70 -8.73 -25.55
C ARG A 409 27.05 -9.75 -26.48
N GLU A 410 26.75 -10.93 -25.98
CA GLU A 410 26.01 -11.96 -26.72
C GLU A 410 24.53 -11.57 -26.89
N GLU A 411 23.91 -11.07 -25.82
CA GLU A 411 22.53 -10.56 -25.84
C GLU A 411 22.52 -9.06 -25.46
N THR A 412 21.83 -8.26 -26.25
CA THR A 412 21.71 -6.80 -26.05
C THR A 412 20.31 -6.34 -25.71
N ARG A 413 19.28 -7.17 -25.95
CA ARG A 413 17.88 -6.82 -25.75
C ARG A 413 17.47 -7.02 -24.29
N LEU A 414 16.62 -6.11 -23.83
CA LEU A 414 16.16 -6.07 -22.43
C LEU A 414 15.41 -7.35 -22.01
N GLU A 415 14.44 -7.79 -22.83
CA GLU A 415 13.53 -8.89 -22.47
C GLU A 415 14.25 -10.22 -22.29
N PRO A 416 15.10 -10.71 -23.22
CA PRO A 416 15.85 -11.93 -23.02
C PRO A 416 16.79 -11.86 -21.82
N LEU A 417 17.43 -10.70 -21.59
CA LEU A 417 18.33 -10.51 -20.43
C LEU A 417 17.58 -10.58 -19.12
N LEU A 418 16.42 -9.93 -19.00
CA LEU A 418 15.58 -10.02 -17.80
C LEU A 418 14.98 -11.40 -17.61
N ALA A 419 14.49 -12.04 -18.69
CA ALA A 419 13.94 -13.40 -18.63
C ALA A 419 14.98 -14.40 -18.08
N ALA A 420 16.22 -14.34 -18.58
CA ALA A 420 17.34 -15.15 -18.10
C ALA A 420 17.74 -14.83 -16.64
N ALA A 421 17.41 -13.64 -16.15
CA ALA A 421 17.70 -13.23 -14.78
C ALA A 421 16.66 -13.74 -13.77
N ILE A 422 15.39 -13.90 -14.14
CA ILE A 422 14.27 -14.24 -13.24
C ILE A 422 14.61 -15.33 -12.22
N PRO A 423 15.20 -16.49 -12.58
CA PRO A 423 15.46 -17.57 -11.62
C PRO A 423 16.38 -17.19 -10.46
N ARG A 424 17.25 -16.18 -10.65
CA ARG A 424 18.23 -15.74 -9.64
C ARG A 424 17.80 -14.46 -8.90
N LEU A 425 16.71 -13.82 -9.32
CA LEU A 425 16.23 -12.59 -8.71
C LEU A 425 15.60 -12.82 -7.33
N ALA A 426 15.63 -11.80 -6.49
CA ALA A 426 15.01 -11.80 -5.18
C ALA A 426 13.50 -11.48 -5.28
N LEU A 427 12.69 -12.43 -5.77
CA LEU A 427 11.27 -12.24 -6.01
C LEU A 427 10.38 -12.43 -4.77
N GLY A 428 10.93 -12.96 -3.67
CA GLY A 428 10.17 -13.50 -2.54
C GLY A 428 10.04 -15.02 -2.65
N LYS A 429 9.67 -15.67 -1.55
CA LYS A 429 9.65 -17.15 -1.47
C LYS A 429 8.65 -17.74 -2.47
N ASP A 430 7.39 -17.30 -2.36
CA ASP A 430 6.29 -17.89 -3.12
C ASP A 430 6.31 -17.45 -4.59
N LEU A 431 6.68 -16.20 -4.89
CA LEU A 431 6.78 -15.72 -6.27
C LEU A 431 7.96 -16.37 -7.03
N ARG A 432 9.03 -16.75 -6.37
CA ARG A 432 10.14 -17.46 -7.00
C ARG A 432 9.70 -18.82 -7.55
N GLU A 433 8.89 -19.54 -6.78
CA GLU A 433 8.39 -20.86 -7.18
C GLU A 433 7.53 -20.76 -8.44
N VAL A 434 6.54 -19.88 -8.47
CA VAL A 434 5.65 -19.72 -9.64
C VAL A 434 6.37 -19.07 -10.84
N ALA A 435 7.38 -18.22 -10.60
CA ALA A 435 8.15 -17.60 -11.68
C ALA A 435 8.96 -18.62 -12.46
N THR A 436 9.55 -19.62 -11.78
CA THR A 436 10.30 -20.70 -12.42
C THR A 436 9.40 -21.56 -13.32
N ALA A 437 8.12 -21.68 -12.98
CA ALA A 437 7.16 -22.52 -13.71
C ALA A 437 6.56 -21.85 -14.96
N GLY A 438 6.49 -20.50 -15.01
CA GLY A 438 5.74 -19.89 -16.11
C GLY A 438 5.89 -18.38 -16.29
N ALA A 439 6.95 -17.76 -15.75
CA ALA A 439 7.21 -16.36 -16.00
C ALA A 439 7.77 -16.11 -17.41
N TRP A 440 7.43 -14.93 -17.95
CA TRP A 440 8.05 -14.46 -19.19
C TRP A 440 8.22 -12.93 -19.17
N VAL A 441 9.11 -12.42 -20.02
CA VAL A 441 9.29 -10.98 -20.27
C VAL A 441 9.14 -10.73 -21.76
N ARG A 442 8.28 -9.77 -22.12
CA ARG A 442 7.99 -9.41 -23.52
C ARG A 442 7.91 -7.88 -23.70
N PRO A 443 8.18 -7.38 -24.91
CA PRO A 443 7.93 -5.98 -25.22
C PRO A 443 6.42 -5.68 -25.25
N LEU A 444 6.05 -4.43 -25.00
CA LEU A 444 4.65 -3.96 -24.98
C LEU A 444 3.84 -4.40 -26.20
N ASP A 445 4.48 -4.40 -27.39
CA ASP A 445 3.82 -4.76 -28.64
C ASP A 445 3.43 -6.24 -28.76
N ALA A 446 4.05 -7.09 -27.99
CA ALA A 446 3.83 -8.54 -27.98
C ALA A 446 2.89 -9.02 -26.85
N VAL A 447 2.21 -8.10 -26.15
CA VAL A 447 1.29 -8.41 -25.04
C VAL A 447 -0.14 -8.06 -25.45
N GLU A 448 -1.06 -8.98 -25.19
CA GLU A 448 -2.49 -8.76 -25.40
C GLU A 448 -3.09 -7.97 -24.22
N SER A 449 -4.10 -7.14 -24.52
CA SER A 449 -4.75 -6.29 -23.53
C SER A 449 -5.72 -7.09 -22.69
N THR A 450 -5.57 -7.01 -21.37
CA THR A 450 -6.54 -7.45 -20.38
C THR A 450 -6.89 -6.26 -19.46
N PRO A 451 -8.00 -6.29 -18.70
CA PRO A 451 -8.34 -5.23 -17.76
C PRO A 451 -7.20 -4.92 -16.77
N ASP A 452 -6.60 -5.96 -16.20
CA ASP A 452 -5.48 -5.83 -15.24
C ASP A 452 -4.24 -5.21 -15.91
N PHE A 453 -4.01 -5.54 -17.19
CA PHE A 453 -2.91 -4.99 -17.97
C PHE A 453 -3.14 -3.50 -18.31
N ALA A 454 -4.38 -3.08 -18.56
CA ALA A 454 -4.72 -1.67 -18.74
C ALA A 454 -4.42 -0.85 -17.47
N GLU A 455 -4.70 -1.41 -16.29
CA GLU A 455 -4.34 -0.78 -15.01
C GLU A 455 -2.82 -0.62 -14.86
N LEU A 456 -2.04 -1.64 -15.25
CA LEU A 456 -0.57 -1.54 -15.25
C LEU A 456 -0.08 -0.40 -16.13
N LEU A 457 -0.60 -0.32 -17.36
CA LEU A 457 -0.19 0.72 -18.32
C LEU A 457 -0.55 2.13 -17.84
N ASP A 458 -1.74 2.27 -17.24
CA ASP A 458 -2.16 3.55 -16.68
C ASP A 458 -1.23 3.97 -15.54
N ARG A 459 -0.93 3.08 -14.60
CA ARG A 459 0.00 3.35 -13.49
C ARG A 459 1.41 3.66 -13.96
N LEU A 460 1.90 3.00 -15.00
CA LEU A 460 3.26 3.16 -15.52
C LEU A 460 3.41 4.44 -16.34
N LEU A 461 2.48 4.71 -17.24
CA LEU A 461 2.59 5.72 -18.30
C LEU A 461 1.68 6.94 -18.12
N ASN A 462 0.67 6.87 -17.24
CA ASN A 462 -0.27 7.96 -16.99
C ASN A 462 -0.12 8.56 -15.60
N LYS A 463 1.11 8.76 -15.16
CA LYS A 463 1.44 9.29 -13.82
C LYS A 463 0.92 10.71 -13.66
N ARG A 464 -0.25 10.85 -13.05
CA ARG A 464 -0.88 12.15 -12.75
C ARG A 464 -1.32 12.19 -11.30
N LEU A 465 -1.33 13.38 -10.74
CA LEU A 465 -1.96 13.60 -9.44
C LEU A 465 -3.48 13.57 -9.61
N PRO A 466 -4.24 12.97 -8.69
CA PRO A 466 -5.69 12.75 -8.85
C PRO A 466 -6.51 14.00 -9.20
N TRP A 467 -6.09 15.16 -8.73
CA TRP A 467 -6.74 16.46 -8.95
C TRP A 467 -6.26 17.20 -10.21
N ALA A 468 -5.22 16.74 -10.89
CA ALA A 468 -4.70 17.39 -12.10
C ALA A 468 -5.59 17.18 -13.34
N ASN A 469 -6.61 16.34 -13.26
CA ASN A 469 -7.51 16.05 -14.39
C ASN A 469 -8.60 17.14 -14.61
N GLY A 470 -8.73 18.13 -13.70
CA GLY A 470 -9.74 19.19 -13.81
C GLY A 470 -9.33 20.42 -14.62
N SER A 471 -8.05 20.55 -15.03
CA SER A 471 -7.53 21.79 -15.63
C SER A 471 -7.11 21.69 -17.11
N SER A 472 -7.40 20.59 -17.82
CA SER A 472 -6.95 20.41 -19.21
C SER A 472 -8.09 20.20 -20.25
N SER A 473 -9.27 20.81 -20.05
CA SER A 473 -10.27 20.97 -21.12
C SER A 473 -10.23 22.38 -21.77
N GLY A 474 -9.06 23.01 -21.81
CA GLY A 474 -8.83 24.28 -22.47
C GLY A 474 -7.64 24.15 -23.42
N GLY A 475 -7.93 23.96 -24.70
CA GLY A 475 -7.12 23.92 -25.91
C GLY A 475 -5.64 24.32 -25.80
N ARG A 476 -4.79 23.41 -26.26
CA ARG A 476 -3.67 23.78 -27.10
C ARG A 476 -3.85 23.03 -28.43
N ALA A 477 -4.36 23.82 -29.43
CA ALA A 477 -4.20 23.53 -30.83
C ALA A 477 -2.73 23.70 -31.20
#